data_e3c389df1ce790249e06e355c636eeb8
#
_entry.id   e3c389df1ce790249e06e355c636eeb8
#
_cell.length_a   1.000
_cell.length_b   1.000
_cell.length_c   1.000
_cell.angle_alpha   90.00
_cell.angle_beta   90.00
_cell.angle_gamma   90.00
#
_symmetry.space_group_name_H-M   'P 1'
#
loop_
_entity.id
_entity.type
_entity.pdbx_description
1 polymer ?
#
loop_
_entity_poly.entity_id
_entity_poly.type
_entity_poly.pdbx_seq_one_letter_code
_entity_poly.pdbx_strand_id
1 'polypeptide(L)'
;MRRITSWCTAVVLVLVGVLVAAPTAHAQGAAVGGWGGRYFLNDAFTGIANRVVDYGDAGDETYFGDWDGNGTDTPLVRRGNTFFLRNSLTSGIADVQFSFGNPGDEVLVGDWDGNGTDTLSVRRGSVVYVRNTLTSGYAERQFTYGDPGDVILVGDWDGNGADSLAIRRLGRYFVRNSLTSGPADHFFGFGNESDIVLAGDWDGNGTTTLAVRRGIRYFLRNTTTTGGADVVFDYGNPSDRTFAGDWNGDGRDTLGTRRPPVQPTAWTGWRGVDWETLPTSQRVVALTFDGGSSDVGVPRILATLRRHGVDATFFVTGDFARRYPQAVQAMAGDGHPVGNHSNTHPEFPKLSDAGMRAELAAADASIAPLVGQPTRPLFRYPYGDRSAATTAVVNGAGYIPFRWTVDSLGWQGTSGGRTAAFVCQRVLSTARPGQVVLLHVGAHPTDGSVLDADALPCIIEGLRARGYAFGDLRDMVA
;
A
#
# COMPACT_ATOMS: atom_id res chain seq x y z
N MET A 1 28.54 43.99 -55.87
CA MET A 1 27.26 43.37 -55.49
C MET A 1 27.53 41.96 -54.94
N ARG A 2 27.58 41.81 -53.62
CA ARG A 2 27.69 40.49 -52.94
C ARG A 2 26.35 40.15 -52.32
N ARG A 3 25.78 39.03 -52.76
CA ARG A 3 24.55 38.47 -52.16
C ARG A 3 24.92 37.69 -50.90
N ILE A 4 24.34 38.06 -49.79
CA ILE A 4 24.38 37.35 -48.52
C ILE A 4 23.18 36.40 -48.49
N THR A 5 23.43 35.10 -48.52
CA THR A 5 22.43 34.05 -48.29
C THR A 5 22.38 33.76 -46.79
N SER A 6 21.24 34.13 -46.18
CA SER A 6 20.90 33.83 -44.79
C SER A 6 20.36 32.39 -44.68
N TRP A 7 21.03 31.56 -43.86
CA TRP A 7 20.52 30.22 -43.48
C TRP A 7 19.71 30.35 -42.20
N CYS A 8 18.40 30.15 -42.28
CA CYS A 8 17.53 29.96 -41.12
C CYS A 8 17.68 28.51 -40.67
N THR A 9 18.32 28.30 -39.53
CA THR A 9 18.33 27.00 -38.84
C THR A 9 17.04 26.90 -38.02
N ALA A 10 16.12 26.05 -38.45
CA ALA A 10 14.92 25.71 -37.65
C ALA A 10 15.33 24.78 -36.51
N VAL A 11 15.22 25.25 -35.28
CA VAL A 11 15.34 24.42 -34.07
C VAL A 11 14.00 23.72 -33.87
N VAL A 12 13.98 22.42 -34.12
CA VAL A 12 12.84 21.56 -33.78
C VAL A 12 12.94 21.24 -32.30
N LEU A 13 12.10 21.89 -31.49
CA LEU A 13 11.91 21.55 -30.08
C LEU A 13 11.08 20.27 -30.01
N VAL A 14 11.72 19.13 -29.76
CA VAL A 14 11.01 17.88 -29.42
C VAL A 14 10.56 18.00 -27.95
N LEU A 15 9.30 18.37 -27.76
CA LEU A 15 8.62 18.22 -26.47
C LEU A 15 8.45 16.72 -26.19
N VAL A 16 9.33 16.16 -25.38
CA VAL A 16 9.09 14.86 -24.76
C VAL A 16 7.99 15.07 -23.69
N GLY A 17 6.76 14.85 -24.08
CA GLY A 17 5.65 14.78 -23.14
C GLY A 17 5.88 13.58 -22.22
N VAL A 18 6.21 13.83 -20.95
CA VAL A 18 6.09 12.82 -19.91
C VAL A 18 4.58 12.53 -19.80
N LEU A 19 4.15 11.39 -20.33
CA LEU A 19 2.84 10.84 -20.02
C LEU A 19 2.84 10.52 -18.52
N VAL A 20 2.37 11.46 -17.71
CA VAL A 20 1.92 11.17 -16.36
C VAL A 20 0.68 10.30 -16.55
N ALA A 21 0.81 9.00 -16.26
CA ALA A 21 -0.33 8.11 -16.23
C ALA A 21 -1.39 8.73 -15.32
N ALA A 22 -2.59 8.95 -15.85
CA ALA A 22 -3.72 9.43 -15.05
C ALA A 22 -3.91 8.47 -13.87
N PRO A 23 -4.20 8.98 -12.65
CA PRO A 23 -4.48 8.11 -11.53
C PRO A 23 -5.63 7.19 -11.90
N THR A 24 -5.37 5.89 -11.87
CA THR A 24 -6.38 4.87 -12.14
C THR A 24 -7.45 4.96 -11.06
N ALA A 25 -8.70 5.10 -11.46
CA ALA A 25 -9.83 4.96 -10.55
C ALA A 25 -9.87 3.50 -10.05
N HIS A 26 -10.08 3.32 -8.78
CA HIS A 26 -10.35 2.03 -8.17
C HIS A 26 -11.78 2.11 -7.63
N ALA A 27 -12.70 1.57 -8.38
CA ALA A 27 -14.07 1.35 -7.98
C ALA A 27 -14.25 -0.10 -7.54
N GLN A 28 -15.32 -0.37 -6.84
CA GLN A 28 -15.84 -1.74 -6.74
C GLN A 28 -15.83 -2.31 -8.16
N GLY A 29 -15.13 -3.43 -8.35
CA GLY A 29 -15.05 -4.03 -9.67
C GLY A 29 -13.95 -3.58 -10.62
N ALA A 30 -12.97 -2.78 -10.22
CA ALA A 30 -11.76 -2.55 -10.99
C ALA A 30 -10.56 -3.31 -10.41
N ALA A 31 -9.56 -3.62 -11.27
CA ALA A 31 -8.34 -4.27 -10.82
C ALA A 31 -7.72 -3.48 -9.66
N VAL A 32 -7.61 -4.10 -8.50
CA VAL A 32 -6.97 -3.47 -7.34
C VAL A 32 -5.49 -3.22 -7.58
N GLY A 33 -4.93 -3.73 -8.62
CA GLY A 33 -3.55 -3.57 -9.08
C GLY A 33 -2.57 -3.67 -7.93
N GLY A 34 -1.56 -4.46 -7.95
CA GLY A 34 -0.61 -4.44 -6.87
C GLY A 34 0.16 -5.74 -6.75
N TRP A 35 0.83 -5.94 -5.66
CA TRP A 35 2.12 -6.53 -5.67
C TRP A 35 2.35 -7.50 -4.52
N GLY A 36 1.43 -7.67 -3.63
CA GLY A 36 1.46 -8.67 -2.58
C GLY A 36 0.08 -9.26 -2.40
N GLY A 37 -0.03 -10.48 -1.92
CA GLY A 37 -1.31 -11.13 -1.64
C GLY A 37 -1.99 -10.69 -0.34
N ARG A 38 -1.55 -9.59 0.29
CA ARG A 38 -2.06 -9.14 1.59
C ARG A 38 -2.93 -7.91 1.48
N TYR A 39 -4.12 -7.98 2.07
CA TYR A 39 -5.13 -6.94 2.10
C TYR A 39 -5.43 -6.53 3.53
N PHE A 40 -5.57 -5.23 3.74
CA PHE A 40 -5.97 -4.63 5.02
C PHE A 40 -7.37 -4.10 4.84
N LEU A 41 -8.35 -4.71 5.50
CA LEU A 41 -9.76 -4.38 5.37
C LEU A 41 -10.24 -3.68 6.64
N ASN A 42 -11.17 -2.75 6.48
CA ASN A 42 -11.73 -1.98 7.59
C ASN A 42 -13.25 -2.02 7.49
N ASP A 43 -13.92 -2.66 8.44
CA ASP A 43 -15.40 -2.77 8.49
C ASP A 43 -16.08 -1.48 9.00
N ALA A 44 -15.36 -0.37 9.08
CA ALA A 44 -15.89 0.92 9.54
C ALA A 44 -15.05 2.08 9.00
N PHE A 45 -15.59 3.30 9.00
CA PHE A 45 -14.87 4.50 8.58
C PHE A 45 -13.90 5.01 9.65
N THR A 46 -12.94 4.14 10.03
CA THR A 46 -11.88 4.42 11.02
C THR A 46 -10.51 4.37 10.37
N GLY A 47 -9.49 4.88 11.03
CA GLY A 47 -8.11 4.83 10.54
C GLY A 47 -7.40 3.48 10.69
N ILE A 48 -8.11 2.40 11.03
CA ILE A 48 -7.50 1.13 11.46
C ILE A 48 -8.16 -0.03 10.73
N ALA A 49 -7.34 -0.87 10.07
CA ALA A 49 -7.80 -2.16 9.56
C ALA A 49 -8.13 -3.10 10.74
N ASN A 50 -9.29 -3.69 10.71
CA ASN A 50 -9.72 -4.68 11.71
C ASN A 50 -9.63 -6.13 11.18
N ARG A 51 -9.38 -6.30 9.88
CA ARG A 51 -9.19 -7.59 9.23
C ARG A 51 -7.99 -7.55 8.29
N VAL A 52 -7.21 -8.63 8.28
CA VAL A 52 -6.09 -8.83 7.34
C VAL A 52 -6.30 -10.15 6.63
N VAL A 53 -6.23 -10.13 5.31
CA VAL A 53 -6.49 -11.29 4.44
C VAL A 53 -5.30 -11.48 3.51
N ASP A 54 -4.88 -12.74 3.34
CA ASP A 54 -3.83 -13.12 2.39
C ASP A 54 -4.44 -14.01 1.30
N TYR A 55 -4.40 -13.55 0.03
CA TYR A 55 -4.82 -14.32 -1.12
C TYR A 55 -4.14 -13.85 -2.39
N GLY A 56 -3.72 -14.80 -3.25
CA GLY A 56 -2.99 -14.54 -4.48
C GLY A 56 -1.49 -14.32 -4.28
N ASP A 57 -0.78 -14.17 -5.39
CA ASP A 57 0.66 -13.97 -5.44
C ASP A 57 1.02 -12.52 -5.79
N ALA A 58 2.28 -12.16 -5.58
CA ALA A 58 2.81 -10.90 -6.05
C ALA A 58 2.64 -10.80 -7.58
N GLY A 59 2.07 -9.68 -8.06
CA GLY A 59 1.82 -9.44 -9.48
C GLY A 59 0.45 -9.91 -9.98
N ASP A 60 -0.35 -10.62 -9.18
CA ASP A 60 -1.73 -10.93 -9.55
C ASP A 60 -2.58 -9.66 -9.59
N GLU A 61 -3.43 -9.54 -10.58
CA GLU A 61 -4.53 -8.58 -10.56
C GLU A 61 -5.60 -9.10 -9.60
N THR A 62 -6.10 -8.27 -8.68
CA THR A 62 -7.08 -8.67 -7.68
C THR A 62 -8.34 -7.84 -7.79
N TYR A 63 -9.48 -8.50 -7.58
CA TYR A 63 -10.83 -7.96 -7.58
C TYR A 63 -11.53 -8.45 -6.33
N PHE A 64 -12.57 -7.74 -5.91
CA PHE A 64 -13.45 -8.15 -4.82
C PHE A 64 -14.89 -8.08 -5.30
N GLY A 65 -15.73 -8.92 -4.73
CA GLY A 65 -17.15 -8.98 -5.00
C GLY A 65 -17.84 -10.06 -4.18
N ASP A 66 -19.16 -10.01 -4.15
CA ASP A 66 -20.01 -11.06 -3.58
C ASP A 66 -20.31 -12.14 -4.63
N TRP A 67 -19.42 -13.12 -4.73
CA TRP A 67 -19.45 -14.15 -5.76
C TRP A 67 -20.49 -15.25 -5.53
N ASP A 68 -21.06 -15.35 -4.34
CA ASP A 68 -22.01 -16.41 -3.98
C ASP A 68 -23.33 -15.88 -3.42
N GLY A 69 -23.54 -14.56 -3.41
CA GLY A 69 -24.77 -13.91 -3.01
C GLY A 69 -25.02 -13.93 -1.49
N ASN A 70 -23.96 -14.03 -0.69
CA ASN A 70 -24.06 -14.07 0.75
C ASN A 70 -23.97 -12.70 1.44
N GLY A 71 -23.77 -11.63 0.66
CA GLY A 71 -23.63 -10.25 1.11
C GLY A 71 -22.20 -9.88 1.51
N THR A 72 -21.21 -10.77 1.37
CA THR A 72 -19.83 -10.50 1.78
C THR A 72 -18.89 -10.53 0.59
N ASP A 73 -18.18 -9.44 0.38
CA ASP A 73 -17.17 -9.36 -0.68
C ASP A 73 -15.92 -10.16 -0.34
N THR A 74 -15.48 -10.97 -1.29
CA THR A 74 -14.35 -11.87 -1.16
C THR A 74 -13.38 -11.75 -2.35
N PRO A 75 -12.12 -12.21 -2.25
CA PRO A 75 -11.13 -11.95 -3.28
C PRO A 75 -11.21 -12.89 -4.48
N LEU A 76 -10.94 -12.33 -5.65
CA LEU A 76 -10.69 -13.04 -6.90
C LEU A 76 -9.38 -12.52 -7.49
N VAL A 77 -8.48 -13.40 -7.92
CA VAL A 77 -7.24 -13.01 -8.60
C VAL A 77 -7.25 -13.47 -10.05
N ARG A 78 -6.58 -12.68 -10.90
CA ARG A 78 -6.46 -12.93 -12.34
C ARG A 78 -5.02 -13.12 -12.75
N ARG A 79 -4.78 -14.14 -13.60
CA ARG A 79 -3.51 -14.41 -14.30
C ARG A 79 -3.79 -14.62 -15.78
N GLY A 80 -3.42 -13.64 -16.61
CA GLY A 80 -3.77 -13.66 -18.03
C GLY A 80 -5.28 -13.48 -18.24
N ASN A 81 -5.97 -14.55 -18.67
CA ASN A 81 -7.44 -14.59 -18.78
C ASN A 81 -8.08 -15.63 -17.86
N THR A 82 -7.31 -16.18 -16.92
CA THR A 82 -7.79 -17.15 -15.93
C THR A 82 -8.01 -16.46 -14.60
N PHE A 83 -9.16 -16.70 -14.00
CA PHE A 83 -9.59 -16.19 -12.72
C PHE A 83 -9.60 -17.29 -11.67
N PHE A 84 -9.14 -16.97 -10.48
CA PHE A 84 -9.06 -17.84 -9.31
C PHE A 84 -9.84 -17.16 -8.18
N LEU A 85 -10.99 -17.68 -7.86
CA LEU A 85 -11.94 -17.11 -6.92
C LEU A 85 -11.86 -17.82 -5.57
N ARG A 86 -11.94 -17.04 -4.49
CA ARG A 86 -12.01 -17.53 -3.13
C ARG A 86 -13.24 -16.96 -2.43
N ASN A 87 -14.23 -17.81 -2.05
CA ASN A 87 -15.47 -17.41 -1.37
C ASN A 87 -15.29 -17.26 0.16
N SER A 88 -14.13 -16.76 0.58
CA SER A 88 -13.91 -16.44 1.98
C SER A 88 -12.77 -15.45 2.17
N LEU A 89 -12.84 -14.65 3.21
CA LEU A 89 -11.77 -13.75 3.65
C LEU A 89 -10.72 -14.50 4.48
N THR A 90 -10.27 -15.67 3.98
CA THR A 90 -9.22 -16.50 4.59
C THR A 90 -8.20 -16.92 3.55
N SER A 91 -6.97 -17.18 3.99
CA SER A 91 -5.92 -17.76 3.13
C SER A 91 -6.32 -19.14 2.63
N GLY A 92 -5.88 -19.51 1.45
CA GLY A 92 -6.10 -20.85 0.91
C GLY A 92 -6.01 -20.93 -0.62
N ILE A 93 -6.40 -22.07 -1.17
CA ILE A 93 -6.52 -22.27 -2.62
C ILE A 93 -7.85 -21.69 -3.13
N ALA A 94 -7.93 -21.46 -4.43
CA ALA A 94 -9.18 -21.02 -5.08
C ALA A 94 -10.28 -22.08 -4.91
N ASP A 95 -11.51 -21.62 -4.64
CA ASP A 95 -12.70 -22.47 -4.60
C ASP A 95 -13.26 -22.71 -6.01
N VAL A 96 -13.10 -21.71 -6.90
CA VAL A 96 -13.53 -21.77 -8.31
C VAL A 96 -12.42 -21.24 -9.22
N GLN A 97 -12.26 -21.87 -10.39
CA GLN A 97 -11.35 -21.41 -11.45
C GLN A 97 -12.09 -21.40 -12.79
N PHE A 98 -11.97 -20.31 -13.55
CA PHE A 98 -12.56 -20.18 -14.88
C PHE A 98 -11.78 -19.20 -15.76
N SER A 99 -12.10 -19.13 -17.05
CA SER A 99 -11.46 -18.21 -18.00
C SER A 99 -12.51 -17.37 -18.72
N PHE A 100 -12.26 -16.05 -18.77
CA PHE A 100 -13.11 -15.09 -19.48
C PHE A 100 -12.29 -13.92 -20.04
N GLY A 101 -12.70 -13.40 -21.19
CA GLY A 101 -12.01 -12.30 -21.87
C GLY A 101 -10.64 -12.68 -22.43
N ASN A 102 -9.83 -11.68 -22.76
CA ASN A 102 -8.46 -11.82 -23.24
C ASN A 102 -7.45 -11.26 -22.21
N PRO A 103 -6.21 -11.73 -22.22
CA PRO A 103 -5.15 -11.05 -21.46
C PRO A 103 -5.10 -9.56 -21.84
N GLY A 104 -5.08 -8.68 -20.83
CA GLY A 104 -5.05 -7.23 -21.02
C GLY A 104 -6.40 -6.54 -21.20
N ASP A 105 -7.52 -7.27 -21.22
CA ASP A 105 -8.84 -6.64 -21.12
C ASP A 105 -8.99 -5.96 -19.75
N GLU A 106 -9.64 -4.80 -19.70
CA GLU A 106 -10.09 -4.17 -18.46
C GLU A 106 -11.24 -4.99 -17.87
N VAL A 107 -11.11 -5.47 -16.63
CA VAL A 107 -12.14 -6.27 -15.95
C VAL A 107 -12.98 -5.39 -15.06
N LEU A 108 -14.28 -5.58 -15.11
CA LEU A 108 -15.29 -4.94 -14.29
C LEU A 108 -16.05 -6.02 -13.51
N VAL A 109 -16.34 -5.75 -12.25
CA VAL A 109 -17.10 -6.64 -11.36
C VAL A 109 -18.42 -5.97 -11.03
N GLY A 110 -19.49 -6.73 -10.96
CA GLY A 110 -20.79 -6.22 -10.53
C GLY A 110 -21.91 -7.23 -10.70
N ASP A 111 -23.01 -6.96 -10.07
CA ASP A 111 -24.26 -7.69 -10.24
C ASP A 111 -25.07 -7.10 -11.43
N TRP A 112 -24.79 -7.64 -12.63
CA TRP A 112 -25.33 -7.11 -13.90
C TRP A 112 -26.80 -7.44 -14.15
N ASP A 113 -27.38 -8.38 -13.42
CA ASP A 113 -28.74 -8.84 -13.59
C ASP A 113 -29.63 -8.71 -12.33
N GLY A 114 -29.09 -8.16 -11.23
CA GLY A 114 -29.82 -7.88 -10.01
C GLY A 114 -30.21 -9.11 -9.21
N ASN A 115 -29.40 -10.18 -9.32
CA ASN A 115 -29.68 -11.42 -8.62
C ASN A 115 -28.97 -11.55 -7.25
N GLY A 116 -28.19 -10.54 -6.87
CA GLY A 116 -27.41 -10.48 -5.62
C GLY A 116 -26.06 -11.19 -5.73
N THR A 117 -25.60 -11.55 -6.92
CA THR A 117 -24.32 -12.24 -7.14
C THR A 117 -23.47 -11.49 -8.14
N ASP A 118 -22.28 -11.08 -7.72
CA ASP A 118 -21.32 -10.42 -8.60
C ASP A 118 -20.76 -11.39 -9.64
N THR A 119 -20.60 -10.87 -10.87
CA THR A 119 -19.98 -11.56 -11.98
C THR A 119 -19.04 -10.64 -12.75
N LEU A 120 -18.50 -11.08 -13.89
CA LEU A 120 -17.49 -10.35 -14.60
C LEU A 120 -17.97 -9.77 -15.92
N SER A 121 -17.55 -8.54 -16.17
CA SER A 121 -17.53 -7.94 -17.51
C SER A 121 -16.11 -7.63 -17.93
N VAL A 122 -15.84 -7.56 -19.23
CA VAL A 122 -14.56 -7.06 -19.76
C VAL A 122 -14.80 -5.95 -20.74
N ARG A 123 -13.91 -4.95 -20.72
CA ARG A 123 -13.97 -3.80 -21.60
C ARG A 123 -12.78 -3.76 -22.56
N ARG A 124 -13.07 -3.44 -23.84
CA ARG A 124 -12.09 -3.17 -24.91
C ARG A 124 -12.44 -1.88 -25.63
N GLY A 125 -11.66 -0.84 -25.41
CA GLY A 125 -12.02 0.49 -25.90
C GLY A 125 -13.30 1.00 -25.24
N SER A 126 -14.37 1.19 -26.02
CA SER A 126 -15.69 1.56 -25.49
C SER A 126 -16.70 0.41 -25.44
N VAL A 127 -16.30 -0.79 -25.86
CA VAL A 127 -17.21 -1.95 -25.88
C VAL A 127 -17.07 -2.76 -24.58
N VAL A 128 -18.20 -2.98 -23.92
CA VAL A 128 -18.31 -3.79 -22.71
C VAL A 128 -18.96 -5.13 -23.06
N TYR A 129 -18.36 -6.23 -22.59
CA TYR A 129 -18.78 -7.60 -22.79
C TYR A 129 -19.17 -8.19 -21.44
N VAL A 130 -20.45 -8.45 -21.22
CA VAL A 130 -21.03 -8.91 -19.95
C VAL A 130 -21.23 -10.40 -19.96
N ARG A 131 -20.90 -11.05 -18.82
CA ARG A 131 -21.18 -12.44 -18.55
C ARG A 131 -21.74 -12.60 -17.14
N ASN A 132 -22.94 -13.16 -17.01
CA ASN A 132 -23.63 -13.34 -15.73
C ASN A 132 -23.37 -14.73 -15.08
N THR A 133 -22.22 -15.34 -15.36
CA THR A 133 -21.85 -16.61 -14.73
C THR A 133 -20.34 -16.67 -14.49
N LEU A 134 -19.93 -17.25 -13.37
CA LEU A 134 -18.54 -17.49 -12.99
C LEU A 134 -17.99 -18.78 -13.60
N THR A 135 -18.23 -18.97 -14.91
CA THR A 135 -17.79 -20.13 -15.69
C THR A 135 -17.05 -19.70 -16.95
N SER A 136 -16.22 -20.56 -17.51
CA SER A 136 -15.56 -20.28 -18.81
C SER A 136 -16.56 -20.15 -19.94
N GLY A 137 -16.38 -19.18 -20.83
CA GLY A 137 -17.24 -19.01 -22.00
C GLY A 137 -17.17 -17.61 -22.62
N TYR A 138 -18.14 -17.34 -23.50
CA TYR A 138 -18.27 -16.06 -24.20
C TYR A 138 -19.22 -15.12 -23.43
N ALA A 139 -19.13 -13.82 -23.73
CA ALA A 139 -20.09 -12.83 -23.24
C ALA A 139 -21.51 -13.13 -23.74
N GLU A 140 -22.49 -12.93 -22.87
CA GLU A 140 -23.92 -13.12 -23.16
C GLU A 140 -24.53 -11.83 -23.76
N ARG A 141 -23.93 -10.68 -23.45
CA ARG A 141 -24.34 -9.36 -23.90
C ARG A 141 -23.12 -8.52 -24.22
N GLN A 142 -23.27 -7.59 -25.16
CA GLN A 142 -22.30 -6.51 -25.38
C GLN A 142 -23.01 -5.19 -25.69
N PHE A 143 -22.40 -4.08 -25.26
CA PHE A 143 -22.88 -2.74 -25.56
C PHE A 143 -21.70 -1.75 -25.54
N THR A 144 -21.94 -0.51 -25.93
CA THR A 144 -20.91 0.53 -25.99
C THR A 144 -21.27 1.65 -25.03
N TYR A 145 -20.33 1.99 -24.12
CA TYR A 145 -20.48 3.14 -23.24
C TYR A 145 -19.13 3.80 -22.96
N GLY A 146 -19.12 5.15 -22.97
CA GLY A 146 -17.92 5.97 -22.83
C GLY A 146 -16.99 5.93 -24.05
N ASP A 147 -15.90 6.67 -23.96
CA ASP A 147 -14.84 6.70 -24.95
C ASP A 147 -13.62 5.87 -24.50
N PRO A 148 -12.77 5.41 -25.45
CA PRO A 148 -11.50 4.79 -25.06
C PRO A 148 -10.68 5.73 -24.16
N GLY A 149 -10.26 5.24 -23.00
CA GLY A 149 -9.50 6.01 -22.01
C GLY A 149 -10.33 6.71 -20.94
N ASP A 150 -11.67 6.70 -21.04
CA ASP A 150 -12.49 7.10 -19.88
C ASP A 150 -12.27 6.15 -18.70
N VAL A 151 -12.27 6.71 -17.51
CA VAL A 151 -12.31 5.94 -16.27
C VAL A 151 -13.74 5.43 -16.07
N ILE A 152 -13.89 4.11 -15.96
CA ILE A 152 -15.19 3.46 -15.71
C ILE A 152 -15.35 3.16 -14.23
N LEU A 153 -16.58 3.34 -13.74
CA LEU A 153 -17.05 2.97 -12.42
C LEU A 153 -18.27 2.07 -12.57
N VAL A 154 -18.38 1.09 -11.68
CA VAL A 154 -19.50 0.15 -11.62
C VAL A 154 -20.29 0.42 -10.35
N GLY A 155 -21.59 0.24 -10.39
CA GLY A 155 -22.45 0.32 -9.22
C GLY A 155 -23.93 0.38 -9.56
N ASP A 156 -24.76 0.18 -8.57
CA ASP A 156 -26.21 0.43 -8.62
C ASP A 156 -26.48 1.90 -8.30
N TRP A 157 -26.49 2.75 -9.35
CA TRP A 157 -26.61 4.19 -9.22
C TRP A 157 -28.05 4.69 -8.98
N ASP A 158 -29.05 3.86 -9.19
CA ASP A 158 -30.47 4.21 -9.05
C ASP A 158 -31.23 3.35 -8.03
N GLY A 159 -30.54 2.42 -7.33
CA GLY A 159 -31.08 1.60 -6.27
C GLY A 159 -32.07 0.54 -6.77
N ASN A 160 -31.88 0.06 -8.00
CA ASN A 160 -32.78 -0.95 -8.57
C ASN A 160 -32.30 -2.40 -8.33
N GLY A 161 -31.15 -2.60 -7.68
CA GLY A 161 -30.53 -3.86 -7.37
C GLY A 161 -29.61 -4.39 -8.48
N ALA A 162 -29.49 -3.74 -9.63
CA ALA A 162 -28.62 -4.16 -10.72
C ALA A 162 -27.55 -3.12 -10.99
N ASP A 163 -26.29 -3.57 -11.11
CA ASP A 163 -25.17 -2.70 -11.41
C ASP A 163 -25.19 -2.19 -12.87
N SER A 164 -24.74 -0.98 -13.01
CA SER A 164 -24.60 -0.29 -14.28
C SER A 164 -23.31 0.55 -14.30
N LEU A 165 -23.13 1.42 -15.28
CA LEU A 165 -21.86 2.09 -15.50
C LEU A 165 -21.95 3.61 -15.33
N ALA A 166 -20.92 4.17 -14.68
CA ALA A 166 -20.60 5.59 -14.79
C ALA A 166 -19.20 5.76 -15.41
N ILE A 167 -19.02 6.84 -16.15
CA ILE A 167 -17.70 7.27 -16.65
C ILE A 167 -17.30 8.59 -16.02
N ARG A 168 -16.00 8.75 -15.76
CA ARG A 168 -15.43 9.98 -15.21
C ARG A 168 -14.64 10.73 -16.26
N ARG A 169 -14.92 12.04 -16.39
CA ARG A 169 -14.15 13.00 -17.18
C ARG A 169 -13.96 14.29 -16.39
N LEU A 170 -12.73 14.68 -16.11
CA LEU A 170 -12.39 15.97 -15.48
C LEU A 170 -13.20 16.27 -14.19
N GLY A 171 -13.36 15.28 -13.29
CA GLY A 171 -14.12 15.43 -12.05
C GLY A 171 -15.64 15.45 -12.21
N ARG A 172 -16.16 15.16 -13.41
CA ARG A 172 -17.58 14.93 -13.67
C ARG A 172 -17.84 13.46 -13.95
N TYR A 173 -18.97 12.99 -13.48
CA TYR A 173 -19.43 11.61 -13.62
C TYR A 173 -20.69 11.57 -14.47
N PHE A 174 -20.69 10.71 -15.46
CA PHE A 174 -21.79 10.52 -16.40
C PHE A 174 -22.32 9.10 -16.18
N VAL A 175 -23.52 8.99 -15.65
CA VAL A 175 -24.14 7.74 -15.24
C VAL A 175 -25.13 7.25 -16.30
N ARG A 176 -25.09 5.95 -16.57
CA ARG A 176 -26.08 5.26 -17.37
C ARG A 176 -26.63 4.07 -16.61
N ASN A 177 -27.93 4.15 -16.26
CA ASN A 177 -28.63 3.17 -15.44
C ASN A 177 -29.13 1.95 -16.25
N SER A 178 -28.49 1.65 -17.37
CA SER A 178 -28.83 0.46 -18.15
C SER A 178 -27.62 -0.07 -18.92
N LEU A 179 -27.56 -1.38 -19.10
CA LEU A 179 -26.53 -2.07 -19.87
C LEU A 179 -26.82 -2.03 -21.37
N THR A 180 -27.02 -0.81 -21.91
CA THR A 180 -27.29 -0.58 -23.33
C THR A 180 -26.47 0.59 -23.84
N SER A 181 -26.19 0.63 -25.13
CA SER A 181 -25.53 1.78 -25.76
C SER A 181 -26.42 3.02 -25.72
N GLY A 182 -25.84 4.20 -25.49
CA GLY A 182 -26.57 5.46 -25.49
C GLY A 182 -25.89 6.56 -24.66
N PRO A 183 -26.50 7.75 -24.55
CA PRO A 183 -26.00 8.82 -23.71
C PRO A 183 -26.19 8.48 -22.21
N ALA A 184 -25.52 9.25 -21.35
CA ALA A 184 -25.75 9.22 -19.91
C ALA A 184 -27.18 9.64 -19.56
N ASP A 185 -27.78 9.01 -18.56
CA ASP A 185 -29.10 9.36 -18.04
C ASP A 185 -29.03 10.59 -17.13
N HIS A 186 -27.93 10.73 -16.36
CA HIS A 186 -27.65 11.95 -15.60
C HIS A 186 -26.15 12.16 -15.41
N PHE A 187 -25.77 13.32 -14.89
CA PHE A 187 -24.37 13.64 -14.56
C PHE A 187 -24.29 14.52 -13.33
N PHE A 188 -23.16 14.41 -12.59
CA PHE A 188 -22.86 15.23 -11.43
C PHE A 188 -21.35 15.43 -11.28
N GLY A 189 -20.92 16.33 -10.38
CA GLY A 189 -19.52 16.60 -10.07
C GLY A 189 -19.19 16.30 -8.60
N PHE A 190 -18.07 15.63 -8.36
CA PHE A 190 -17.55 15.40 -7.03
C PHE A 190 -16.02 15.22 -7.04
N GLY A 191 -15.34 15.85 -6.08
CA GLY A 191 -13.88 15.82 -5.99
C GLY A 191 -13.17 16.67 -7.04
N ASN A 192 -11.84 16.51 -7.12
CA ASN A 192 -10.97 17.17 -8.07
C ASN A 192 -10.52 16.18 -9.15
N GLU A 193 -10.06 16.70 -10.29
CA GLU A 193 -9.59 15.89 -11.41
C GLU A 193 -8.48 14.89 -11.02
N SER A 194 -7.57 15.28 -10.13
CA SER A 194 -6.43 14.46 -9.66
C SER A 194 -6.77 13.48 -8.53
N ASP A 195 -8.00 13.51 -8.00
CA ASP A 195 -8.38 12.60 -6.91
C ASP A 195 -8.48 11.15 -7.42
N ILE A 196 -8.11 10.20 -6.59
CA ILE A 196 -8.47 8.79 -6.79
C ILE A 196 -9.95 8.65 -6.43
N VAL A 197 -10.74 8.02 -7.30
CA VAL A 197 -12.17 7.83 -7.09
C VAL A 197 -12.49 6.37 -6.76
N LEU A 198 -13.49 6.18 -5.89
CA LEU A 198 -14.06 4.90 -5.49
C LEU A 198 -15.58 5.01 -5.61
N ALA A 199 -16.22 3.90 -5.97
CA ALA A 199 -17.67 3.76 -5.92
C ALA A 199 -18.02 2.74 -4.83
N GLY A 200 -19.15 2.92 -4.17
CA GLY A 200 -19.64 2.03 -3.13
C GLY A 200 -20.93 2.56 -2.50
N ASP A 201 -21.64 1.68 -1.80
CA ASP A 201 -22.80 2.04 -0.96
C ASP A 201 -22.31 2.34 0.47
N TRP A 202 -21.90 3.60 0.70
CA TRP A 202 -21.27 4.01 1.96
C TRP A 202 -22.21 4.12 3.15
N ASP A 203 -23.52 4.17 2.94
CA ASP A 203 -24.51 4.30 4.01
C ASP A 203 -25.50 3.12 4.10
N GLY A 204 -25.35 2.11 3.24
CA GLY A 204 -26.15 0.88 3.26
C GLY A 204 -27.58 1.09 2.79
N ASN A 205 -27.82 2.05 1.91
CA ASN A 205 -29.15 2.36 1.41
C ASN A 205 -29.52 1.65 0.09
N GLY A 206 -28.63 0.81 -0.44
CA GLY A 206 -28.78 0.10 -1.70
C GLY A 206 -28.44 0.93 -2.93
N THR A 207 -27.87 2.14 -2.76
CA THR A 207 -27.49 3.00 -3.88
C THR A 207 -25.99 3.29 -3.87
N THR A 208 -25.30 2.94 -4.94
CA THR A 208 -23.89 3.25 -5.09
C THR A 208 -23.65 4.74 -5.27
N THR A 209 -22.69 5.27 -4.55
CA THR A 209 -22.26 6.66 -4.58
C THR A 209 -20.73 6.77 -4.64
N LEU A 210 -20.14 7.93 -4.41
CA LEU A 210 -18.72 8.14 -4.63
C LEU A 210 -17.94 8.48 -3.37
N ALA A 211 -16.71 7.96 -3.30
CA ALA A 211 -15.67 8.49 -2.47
C ALA A 211 -14.50 9.00 -3.31
N VAL A 212 -13.80 10.03 -2.85
CA VAL A 212 -12.52 10.47 -3.42
C VAL A 212 -11.43 10.47 -2.38
N ARG A 213 -10.20 10.11 -2.81
CA ARG A 213 -9.04 10.00 -1.94
C ARG A 213 -7.95 10.98 -2.34
N ARG A 214 -7.35 11.65 -1.33
CA ARG A 214 -6.16 12.54 -1.43
C ARG A 214 -5.13 12.14 -0.38
N GLY A 215 -4.05 11.53 -0.79
CA GLY A 215 -3.09 10.94 0.15
C GLY A 215 -3.74 9.81 0.95
N ILE A 216 -3.88 9.99 2.27
CA ILE A 216 -4.58 9.04 3.16
C ILE A 216 -6.01 9.47 3.49
N ARG A 217 -6.44 10.67 3.05
CA ARG A 217 -7.75 11.24 3.40
C ARG A 217 -8.80 10.90 2.38
N TYR A 218 -9.91 10.38 2.86
CA TYR A 218 -11.09 10.02 2.09
C TYR A 218 -12.22 11.00 2.34
N PHE A 219 -12.96 11.30 1.28
CA PHE A 219 -14.13 12.17 1.26
C PHE A 219 -15.26 11.38 0.61
N LEU A 220 -16.25 11.00 1.39
CA LEU A 220 -17.39 10.20 0.96
C LEU A 220 -18.61 11.10 0.77
N ARG A 221 -19.40 10.81 -0.25
CA ARG A 221 -20.66 11.47 -0.52
C ARG A 221 -21.74 10.42 -0.72
N ASN A 222 -22.86 10.57 0.00
CA ASN A 222 -23.98 9.61 0.00
C ASN A 222 -25.10 9.97 -0.99
N THR A 223 -24.78 10.77 -2.03
CA THR A 223 -25.74 11.10 -3.09
C THR A 223 -25.01 11.28 -4.43
N THR A 224 -25.70 10.95 -5.53
CA THR A 224 -25.25 11.16 -6.91
C THR A 224 -25.53 12.59 -7.40
N THR A 225 -25.35 13.59 -6.53
CA THR A 225 -25.54 15.02 -6.82
C THR A 225 -24.26 15.80 -6.59
N THR A 226 -24.09 16.94 -7.26
CA THR A 226 -22.94 17.82 -7.04
C THR A 226 -22.97 18.42 -5.63
N GLY A 227 -21.84 18.33 -4.89
CA GLY A 227 -21.75 18.91 -3.52
C GLY A 227 -20.48 18.53 -2.79
N GLY A 228 -20.44 18.83 -1.49
CA GLY A 228 -19.36 18.47 -0.57
C GLY A 228 -19.47 17.02 -0.07
N ALA A 229 -18.45 16.59 0.68
CA ALA A 229 -18.44 15.28 1.33
C ALA A 229 -19.36 15.26 2.57
N ASP A 230 -20.00 14.14 2.79
CA ASP A 230 -20.82 13.87 3.98
C ASP A 230 -19.98 13.25 5.11
N VAL A 231 -18.95 12.44 4.75
CA VAL A 231 -18.02 11.80 5.69
C VAL A 231 -16.58 12.07 5.26
N VAL A 232 -15.70 12.35 6.23
CA VAL A 232 -14.26 12.54 5.99
C VAL A 232 -13.46 11.80 7.05
N PHE A 233 -12.48 10.97 6.65
CA PHE A 233 -11.60 10.25 7.55
C PHE A 233 -10.27 9.90 6.88
N ASP A 234 -9.30 9.45 7.65
CA ASP A 234 -7.97 9.05 7.18
C ASP A 234 -7.81 7.54 7.34
N TYR A 235 -7.29 6.85 6.28
CA TYR A 235 -7.05 5.42 6.29
C TYR A 235 -5.89 5.02 5.38
N GLY A 236 -5.12 3.98 5.79
CA GLY A 236 -4.01 3.43 5.02
C GLY A 236 -2.80 4.36 4.92
N ASN A 237 -1.91 4.05 3.98
CA ASN A 237 -0.69 4.82 3.67
C ASN A 237 -0.83 5.55 2.32
N PRO A 238 -0.06 6.60 2.06
CA PRO A 238 -0.16 7.36 0.80
C PRO A 238 0.04 6.51 -0.46
N SER A 239 0.90 5.49 -0.39
CA SER A 239 1.21 4.57 -1.51
C SER A 239 0.23 3.41 -1.67
N ASP A 240 -0.64 3.16 -0.68
CA ASP A 240 -1.57 2.02 -0.73
C ASP A 240 -2.51 2.13 -1.94
N ARG A 241 -2.80 0.99 -2.55
CA ARG A 241 -3.93 0.84 -3.47
C ARG A 241 -5.19 0.64 -2.64
N THR A 242 -6.25 1.35 -2.97
CA THR A 242 -7.52 1.32 -2.23
C THR A 242 -8.62 0.72 -3.08
N PHE A 243 -9.51 0.00 -2.44
CA PHE A 243 -10.72 -0.57 -3.03
C PHE A 243 -11.86 -0.48 -2.01
N ALA A 244 -13.07 -0.65 -2.48
CA ALA A 244 -14.29 -0.64 -1.68
C ALA A 244 -14.92 -2.03 -1.67
N GLY A 245 -15.69 -2.34 -0.64
CA GLY A 245 -16.48 -3.57 -0.53
C GLY A 245 -17.12 -3.73 0.84
N ASP A 246 -18.07 -4.64 0.92
CA ASP A 246 -18.70 -5.09 2.17
C ASP A 246 -17.99 -6.33 2.72
N TRP A 247 -17.12 -6.13 3.71
CA TRP A 247 -16.29 -7.20 4.29
C TRP A 247 -16.98 -8.00 5.40
N ASN A 248 -18.12 -7.53 5.87
CA ASN A 248 -18.81 -8.10 7.02
C ASN A 248 -20.27 -8.51 6.74
N GLY A 249 -20.80 -8.22 5.56
CA GLY A 249 -22.14 -8.57 5.13
C GLY A 249 -23.24 -7.72 5.78
N ASP A 250 -22.93 -6.46 6.15
CA ASP A 250 -23.91 -5.56 6.76
C ASP A 250 -24.67 -4.68 5.73
N GLY A 251 -24.36 -4.85 4.45
CA GLY A 251 -24.95 -4.09 3.34
C GLY A 251 -24.31 -2.72 3.13
N ARG A 252 -23.16 -2.46 3.76
CA ARG A 252 -22.44 -1.20 3.64
C ARG A 252 -21.03 -1.42 3.12
N ASP A 253 -20.69 -0.73 2.05
CA ASP A 253 -19.32 -0.70 1.58
C ASP A 253 -18.42 0.11 2.50
N THR A 254 -17.22 -0.39 2.69
CA THR A 254 -16.14 0.25 3.42
C THR A 254 -14.84 0.15 2.65
N LEU A 255 -13.70 0.40 3.27
CA LEU A 255 -12.42 0.48 2.55
C LEU A 255 -11.51 -0.70 2.83
N GLY A 256 -10.88 -1.18 1.77
CA GLY A 256 -9.72 -2.05 1.83
C GLY A 256 -8.49 -1.38 1.21
N THR A 257 -7.31 -1.78 1.66
CA THR A 257 -6.05 -1.35 1.07
C THR A 257 -5.13 -2.53 0.80
N ARG A 258 -4.35 -2.42 -0.28
CA ARG A 258 -3.26 -3.32 -0.63
C ARG A 258 -1.98 -2.50 -0.82
N ARG A 259 -0.88 -2.95 -0.23
CA ARG A 259 0.40 -2.25 -0.32
C ARG A 259 1.17 -2.70 -1.54
N PRO A 260 1.69 -1.76 -2.36
CA PRO A 260 2.56 -2.13 -3.46
C PRO A 260 3.88 -2.67 -2.92
N PRO A 261 4.52 -3.68 -3.55
CA PRO A 261 5.92 -3.95 -3.30
C PRO A 261 6.76 -2.84 -3.90
N VAL A 262 7.86 -2.63 -3.27
CA VAL A 262 8.81 -1.62 -3.68
C VAL A 262 9.60 -2.08 -4.91
N GLN A 263 9.55 -1.29 -5.96
CA GLN A 263 10.34 -1.55 -7.18
C GLN A 263 11.82 -1.17 -6.96
N PRO A 264 12.78 -2.02 -7.34
CA PRO A 264 14.20 -1.80 -7.07
C PRO A 264 14.89 -0.70 -7.88
N THR A 265 14.23 0.01 -8.78
CA THR A 265 14.86 0.83 -9.81
C THR A 265 15.10 2.32 -9.47
N ALA A 266 14.57 2.82 -8.33
CA ALA A 266 14.64 4.25 -8.00
C ALA A 266 15.79 4.68 -7.06
N TRP A 267 16.65 3.76 -6.64
CA TRP A 267 17.59 3.96 -5.53
C TRP A 267 18.89 4.72 -5.86
N THR A 268 19.12 5.10 -7.11
CA THR A 268 20.39 5.74 -7.51
C THR A 268 20.60 7.10 -6.85
N GLY A 269 19.52 7.85 -6.61
CA GLY A 269 19.57 9.15 -5.94
C GLY A 269 19.83 9.10 -4.43
N TRP A 270 19.73 7.90 -3.81
CA TRP A 270 19.87 7.71 -2.37
C TRP A 270 21.28 7.29 -1.93
N ARG A 271 22.18 7.02 -2.88
CA ARG A 271 23.55 6.57 -2.61
C ARG A 271 24.44 7.72 -2.12
N GLY A 272 25.50 7.36 -1.40
CA GLY A 272 26.52 8.32 -0.92
C GLY A 272 26.20 8.98 0.42
N VAL A 273 25.02 8.73 0.96
CA VAL A 273 24.53 9.32 2.21
C VAL A 273 24.06 8.22 3.17
N ASP A 274 24.36 8.37 4.45
CA ASP A 274 23.69 7.67 5.55
C ASP A 274 22.55 8.56 6.05
N TRP A 275 21.31 8.17 5.74
CA TRP A 275 20.14 9.04 5.89
C TRP A 275 19.67 9.12 7.34
N GLU A 276 19.86 10.26 7.96
CA GLU A 276 19.36 10.56 9.33
C GLU A 276 17.91 11.09 9.31
N THR A 277 17.55 11.78 8.25
CA THR A 277 16.21 12.34 8.03
C THR A 277 15.90 12.23 6.55
N LEU A 278 14.70 11.79 6.20
CA LEU A 278 14.30 11.66 4.80
C LEU A 278 14.08 13.05 4.17
N PRO A 279 14.47 13.25 2.91
CA PRO A 279 14.37 14.54 2.23
C PRO A 279 12.94 14.83 1.75
N THR A 280 12.02 15.06 2.67
CA THR A 280 10.62 15.36 2.38
C THR A 280 10.12 16.55 3.18
N SER A 281 9.23 17.34 2.61
CA SER A 281 8.46 18.37 3.30
C SER A 281 7.11 17.87 3.84
N GLN A 282 6.71 16.65 3.48
CA GLN A 282 5.47 16.04 3.96
C GLN A 282 5.62 15.65 5.43
N ARG A 283 4.54 15.82 6.21
CA ARG A 283 4.49 15.38 7.61
C ARG A 283 4.36 13.87 7.70
N VAL A 284 5.46 13.18 7.41
CA VAL A 284 5.55 11.72 7.47
C VAL A 284 6.73 11.32 8.35
N VAL A 285 6.59 10.24 9.10
CA VAL A 285 7.59 9.68 10.04
C VAL A 285 7.79 8.21 9.73
N ALA A 286 9.04 7.74 9.71
CA ALA A 286 9.38 6.34 9.67
C ALA A 286 9.67 5.82 11.10
N LEU A 287 8.86 4.88 11.58
CA LEU A 287 9.18 4.11 12.78
C LEU A 287 10.10 2.96 12.37
N THR A 288 11.23 2.84 13.04
CA THR A 288 12.22 1.79 12.72
C THR A 288 12.66 1.06 13.97
N PHE A 289 12.83 -0.26 13.87
CA PHE A 289 13.14 -1.12 14.99
C PHE A 289 14.39 -1.95 14.71
N ASP A 290 15.38 -1.91 15.60
CA ASP A 290 16.56 -2.74 15.50
C ASP A 290 16.40 -4.02 16.33
N GLY A 291 16.74 -5.17 15.73
CA GLY A 291 16.69 -6.51 16.33
C GLY A 291 18.05 -7.20 16.32
N GLY A 292 18.62 -7.43 17.50
CA GLY A 292 19.93 -8.09 17.65
C GLY A 292 20.00 -9.04 18.84
N SER A 293 19.44 -8.67 20.00
CA SER A 293 19.62 -9.41 21.26
C SER A 293 18.50 -10.41 21.56
N SER A 294 17.25 -9.97 21.60
CA SER A 294 16.09 -10.80 21.91
C SER A 294 14.84 -10.32 21.14
N ASP A 295 13.84 -11.19 21.03
CA ASP A 295 12.58 -10.96 20.33
C ASP A 295 11.41 -10.63 21.25
N VAL A 296 11.64 -10.46 22.55
CA VAL A 296 10.59 -10.32 23.58
C VAL A 296 9.59 -9.22 23.30
N GLY A 297 10.01 -8.11 22.69
CA GLY A 297 9.12 -7.00 22.34
C GLY A 297 8.33 -7.21 21.04
N VAL A 298 8.75 -8.13 20.18
CA VAL A 298 8.17 -8.29 18.83
C VAL A 298 6.66 -8.49 18.85
N PRO A 299 6.08 -9.41 19.64
CA PRO A 299 4.64 -9.63 19.61
C PRO A 299 3.83 -8.40 20.00
N ARG A 300 4.32 -7.61 20.97
CA ARG A 300 3.64 -6.39 21.47
C ARG A 300 3.78 -5.24 20.48
N ILE A 301 4.94 -5.08 19.84
CA ILE A 301 5.20 -4.09 18.80
C ILE A 301 4.27 -4.37 17.60
N LEU A 302 4.27 -5.60 17.08
CA LEU A 302 3.41 -5.97 15.95
C LEU A 302 1.92 -5.83 16.26
N ALA A 303 1.48 -6.22 17.46
CA ALA A 303 0.10 -6.02 17.89
C ALA A 303 -0.28 -4.53 17.93
N THR A 304 0.63 -3.66 18.37
CA THR A 304 0.41 -2.20 18.40
C THR A 304 0.39 -1.62 17.00
N LEU A 305 1.36 -1.98 16.14
CA LEU A 305 1.40 -1.53 14.74
C LEU A 305 0.13 -1.92 13.99
N ARG A 306 -0.31 -3.18 14.11
CA ARG A 306 -1.58 -3.67 13.53
C ARG A 306 -2.79 -2.88 14.04
N ARG A 307 -2.91 -2.71 15.37
CA ARG A 307 -4.03 -1.98 15.99
C ARG A 307 -4.14 -0.55 15.45
N HIS A 308 -3.01 0.08 15.21
CA HIS A 308 -2.97 1.46 14.72
C HIS A 308 -2.85 1.57 13.19
N GLY A 309 -2.80 0.45 12.43
CA GLY A 309 -2.61 0.48 10.98
C GLY A 309 -1.36 1.29 10.59
N VAL A 310 -0.23 1.01 11.22
CA VAL A 310 1.04 1.72 10.99
C VAL A 310 2.09 0.76 10.48
N ASP A 311 2.73 1.12 9.37
CA ASP A 311 3.89 0.41 8.88
C ASP A 311 5.16 0.90 9.54
N ALA A 312 6.11 -0.01 9.70
CA ALA A 312 7.41 0.23 10.28
C ALA A 312 8.47 -0.57 9.53
N THR A 313 9.73 -0.19 9.65
CA THR A 313 10.85 -0.94 9.09
C THR A 313 11.64 -1.61 10.22
N PHE A 314 11.95 -2.89 10.03
CA PHE A 314 12.80 -3.62 10.97
C PHE A 314 14.20 -3.82 10.38
N PHE A 315 15.26 -3.58 11.16
CA PHE A 315 16.63 -3.90 10.81
C PHE A 315 17.11 -4.99 11.74
N VAL A 316 17.30 -6.21 11.23
CA VAL A 316 17.67 -7.35 12.06
C VAL A 316 19.04 -7.88 11.69
N THR A 317 19.78 -8.42 12.70
CA THR A 317 21.04 -9.08 12.42
C THR A 317 20.80 -10.51 11.90
N GLY A 318 21.80 -11.05 11.18
CA GLY A 318 21.75 -12.46 10.77
C GLY A 318 21.69 -13.41 11.98
N ASP A 319 22.37 -13.07 13.09
CA ASP A 319 22.29 -13.81 14.35
C ASP A 319 20.89 -13.81 14.97
N PHE A 320 20.20 -12.66 14.92
CA PHE A 320 18.82 -12.55 15.34
C PHE A 320 17.90 -13.42 14.48
N ALA A 321 18.05 -13.37 13.17
CA ALA A 321 17.23 -14.13 12.24
C ALA A 321 17.37 -15.66 12.45
N ARG A 322 18.59 -16.12 12.71
CA ARG A 322 18.84 -17.54 13.03
C ARG A 322 18.25 -17.97 14.38
N ARG A 323 18.32 -17.11 15.39
CA ARG A 323 17.80 -17.41 16.74
C ARG A 323 16.28 -17.30 16.84
N TYR A 324 15.67 -16.37 16.11
CA TYR A 324 14.25 -16.02 16.20
C TYR A 324 13.57 -15.98 14.84
N PRO A 325 13.62 -17.06 14.05
CA PRO A 325 13.08 -17.05 12.68
C PRO A 325 11.58 -16.74 12.63
N GLN A 326 10.79 -17.19 13.63
CA GLN A 326 9.35 -16.90 13.69
C GLN A 326 9.07 -15.41 13.92
N ALA A 327 9.92 -14.71 14.68
CA ALA A 327 9.77 -13.26 14.87
C ALA A 327 10.01 -12.50 13.57
N VAL A 328 11.05 -12.90 12.79
CA VAL A 328 11.34 -12.29 11.48
C VAL A 328 10.23 -12.59 10.47
N GLN A 329 9.72 -13.82 10.44
CA GLN A 329 8.57 -14.19 9.60
C GLN A 329 7.31 -13.40 9.98
N ALA A 330 7.05 -13.18 11.28
CA ALA A 330 5.92 -12.38 11.73
C ALA A 330 6.04 -10.90 11.32
N MET A 331 7.24 -10.29 11.42
CA MET A 331 7.48 -8.92 10.94
C MET A 331 7.16 -8.78 9.45
N ALA A 332 7.70 -9.68 8.61
CA ALA A 332 7.44 -9.70 7.19
C ALA A 332 5.99 -10.08 6.88
N GLY A 333 5.46 -11.03 7.63
CA GLY A 333 4.09 -11.50 7.55
C GLY A 333 3.07 -10.39 7.81
N ASP A 334 3.35 -9.43 8.67
CA ASP A 334 2.54 -8.22 8.90
C ASP A 334 2.77 -7.12 7.84
N GLY A 335 3.58 -7.40 6.80
CA GLY A 335 3.84 -6.47 5.70
C GLY A 335 4.98 -5.48 5.96
N HIS A 336 5.66 -5.58 7.09
CA HIS A 336 6.75 -4.68 7.42
C HIS A 336 8.05 -5.07 6.69
N PRO A 337 8.74 -4.16 5.98
CA PRO A 337 10.02 -4.47 5.39
C PRO A 337 11.08 -4.80 6.44
N VAL A 338 11.85 -5.85 6.16
CA VAL A 338 12.97 -6.26 7.01
C VAL A 338 14.27 -5.99 6.26
N GLY A 339 15.08 -5.10 6.81
CA GLY A 339 16.38 -4.71 6.32
C GLY A 339 17.53 -5.41 7.07
N ASN A 340 18.73 -5.19 6.57
CA ASN A 340 19.98 -5.77 7.03
C ASN A 340 20.62 -4.91 8.14
N HIS A 341 20.94 -5.52 9.28
CA HIS A 341 21.67 -4.88 10.38
C HIS A 341 23.04 -5.55 10.65
N SER A 342 23.71 -6.01 9.59
CA SER A 342 24.88 -6.90 9.62
C SER A 342 24.57 -8.31 10.12
N ASN A 343 25.56 -9.19 10.06
CA ASN A 343 25.40 -10.57 10.54
C ASN A 343 25.58 -10.70 12.05
N THR A 344 26.69 -10.15 12.58
CA THR A 344 27.12 -10.34 13.99
C THR A 344 27.21 -9.02 14.78
N HIS A 345 26.75 -7.91 14.22
CA HIS A 345 26.71 -6.58 14.83
C HIS A 345 28.12 -5.98 15.14
N PRO A 346 29.11 -6.04 14.22
CA PRO A 346 30.43 -5.43 14.44
C PRO A 346 30.42 -3.93 14.14
N GLU A 347 31.44 -3.21 14.64
CA GLU A 347 31.74 -1.84 14.25
C GLU A 347 32.32 -1.81 12.82
N PHE A 348 31.57 -1.36 11.84
CA PHE A 348 31.94 -1.40 10.42
C PHE A 348 33.28 -0.69 10.10
N PRO A 349 33.61 0.48 10.67
CA PRO A 349 34.90 1.12 10.42
C PRO A 349 36.12 0.32 10.84
N LYS A 350 35.95 -0.71 11.69
CA LYS A 350 37.03 -1.62 12.10
C LYS A 350 37.22 -2.82 11.17
N LEU A 351 36.34 -3.00 10.21
CA LEU A 351 36.38 -4.11 9.24
C LEU A 351 37.12 -3.71 7.97
N SER A 352 37.70 -4.69 7.31
CA SER A 352 38.11 -4.54 5.92
C SER A 352 36.88 -4.49 4.97
N ASP A 353 37.05 -3.99 3.76
CA ASP A 353 36.01 -3.99 2.73
C ASP A 353 35.45 -5.40 2.49
N ALA A 354 36.30 -6.42 2.47
CA ALA A 354 35.87 -7.82 2.35
C ALA A 354 35.07 -8.28 3.55
N GLY A 355 35.46 -7.89 4.76
CA GLY A 355 34.76 -8.20 6.02
C GLY A 355 33.37 -7.56 6.04
N MET A 356 33.24 -6.29 5.65
CA MET A 356 31.95 -5.60 5.54
C MET A 356 31.00 -6.31 4.56
N ARG A 357 31.51 -6.67 3.35
CA ARG A 357 30.72 -7.42 2.36
C ARG A 357 30.30 -8.80 2.88
N ALA A 358 31.16 -9.50 3.62
CA ALA A 358 30.84 -10.79 4.23
C ALA A 358 29.74 -10.67 5.28
N GLU A 359 29.79 -9.64 6.13
CA GLU A 359 28.72 -9.34 7.11
C GLU A 359 27.38 -9.09 6.45
N LEU A 360 27.36 -8.25 5.38
CA LEU A 360 26.15 -7.95 4.62
C LEU A 360 25.58 -9.19 3.94
N ALA A 361 26.43 -10.01 3.29
CA ALA A 361 26.00 -11.20 2.57
C ALA A 361 25.49 -12.30 3.50
N ALA A 362 26.14 -12.52 4.64
CA ALA A 362 25.75 -13.52 5.62
C ALA A 362 24.42 -13.17 6.29
N ALA A 363 24.18 -11.88 6.59
CA ALA A 363 22.90 -11.42 7.09
C ALA A 363 21.78 -11.64 6.06
N ASP A 364 21.99 -11.21 4.81
CA ASP A 364 21.02 -11.41 3.73
C ASP A 364 20.67 -12.89 3.54
N ALA A 365 21.68 -13.78 3.54
CA ALA A 365 21.49 -15.23 3.45
C ALA A 365 20.66 -15.82 4.61
N SER A 366 20.69 -15.20 5.79
CA SER A 366 19.91 -15.64 6.96
C SER A 366 18.49 -15.06 6.97
N ILE A 367 18.31 -13.84 6.47
CA ILE A 367 17.05 -13.09 6.54
C ILE A 367 16.16 -13.34 5.31
N ALA A 368 16.74 -13.28 4.11
CA ALA A 368 15.98 -13.33 2.86
C ALA A 368 15.06 -14.56 2.71
N PRO A 369 15.50 -15.79 3.11
CA PRO A 369 14.60 -16.96 3.05
C PRO A 369 13.40 -16.87 3.99
N LEU A 370 13.50 -16.11 5.09
CA LEU A 370 12.42 -15.97 6.07
C LEU A 370 11.38 -14.94 5.63
N VAL A 371 11.80 -13.95 4.84
CA VAL A 371 10.95 -12.83 4.41
C VAL A 371 10.52 -12.92 2.92
N GLY A 372 11.02 -13.94 2.20
CA GLY A 372 10.67 -14.19 0.80
C GLY A 372 11.27 -13.21 -0.21
N GLN A 373 12.19 -12.34 0.21
CA GLN A 373 12.83 -11.33 -0.65
C GLN A 373 14.20 -10.90 -0.10
N PRO A 374 15.09 -10.32 -0.94
CA PRO A 374 16.36 -9.77 -0.47
C PRO A 374 16.16 -8.64 0.53
N THR A 375 17.08 -8.51 1.50
CA THR A 375 17.09 -7.38 2.45
C THR A 375 17.44 -6.05 1.79
N ARG A 376 18.04 -6.09 0.60
CA ARG A 376 18.33 -4.89 -0.20
C ARG A 376 17.05 -4.13 -0.55
N PRO A 377 17.14 -2.81 -0.54
CA PRO A 377 18.32 -1.97 -0.35
C PRO A 377 18.50 -1.49 1.09
N LEU A 378 17.72 -1.98 2.04
CA LEU A 378 17.64 -1.46 3.42
C LEU A 378 18.82 -1.95 4.27
N PHE A 379 19.60 -1.01 4.81
CA PHE A 379 20.69 -1.32 5.74
C PHE A 379 20.75 -0.28 6.86
N ARG A 380 21.16 -0.75 8.04
CA ARG A 380 21.54 0.12 9.16
C ARG A 380 22.86 -0.31 9.76
N TYR A 381 23.73 0.67 9.98
CA TYR A 381 25.02 0.41 10.64
C TYR A 381 24.82 0.03 12.11
N PRO A 382 25.48 -1.05 12.59
CA PRO A 382 25.65 -1.29 14.02
C PRO A 382 26.22 -0.04 14.71
N TYR A 383 25.64 0.32 15.85
CA TYR A 383 26.02 1.49 16.66
C TYR A 383 25.86 2.86 15.93
N GLY A 384 25.42 2.89 14.68
CA GLY A 384 25.46 4.06 13.82
C GLY A 384 26.89 4.49 13.44
N ASP A 385 27.86 3.59 13.56
CA ASP A 385 29.28 3.85 13.36
C ASP A 385 29.66 3.67 11.88
N ARG A 386 30.07 4.74 11.23
CA ARG A 386 30.31 4.81 9.78
C ARG A 386 31.36 5.83 9.40
N SER A 387 31.80 5.71 8.14
CA SER A 387 32.65 6.66 7.42
C SER A 387 32.19 6.77 5.95
N ALA A 388 32.72 7.73 5.21
CA ALA A 388 32.49 7.82 3.78
C ALA A 388 32.97 6.56 3.03
N ALA A 389 34.09 5.96 3.50
CA ALA A 389 34.62 4.72 2.91
C ALA A 389 33.66 3.54 3.17
N THR A 390 33.17 3.35 4.39
CA THR A 390 32.22 2.27 4.70
C THR A 390 30.90 2.46 3.94
N THR A 391 30.44 3.69 3.77
CA THR A 391 29.24 4.01 2.97
C THR A 391 29.44 3.64 1.49
N ALA A 392 30.61 3.86 0.92
CA ALA A 392 30.92 3.45 -0.45
C ALA A 392 30.87 1.92 -0.61
N VAL A 393 31.40 1.16 0.37
CA VAL A 393 31.34 -0.31 0.36
C VAL A 393 29.92 -0.82 0.45
N VAL A 394 29.12 -0.28 1.36
CA VAL A 394 27.70 -0.63 1.57
C VAL A 394 26.87 -0.34 0.33
N ASN A 395 27.04 0.86 -0.28
CA ASN A 395 26.38 1.20 -1.53
C ASN A 395 26.85 0.33 -2.71
N GLY A 396 28.14 -0.04 -2.76
CA GLY A 396 28.69 -0.98 -3.75
C GLY A 396 28.13 -2.41 -3.60
N ALA A 397 27.65 -2.78 -2.41
CA ALA A 397 26.95 -4.04 -2.15
C ALA A 397 25.43 -3.97 -2.44
N GLY A 398 24.92 -2.83 -2.90
CA GLY A 398 23.51 -2.63 -3.26
C GLY A 398 22.63 -2.17 -2.10
N TYR A 399 23.21 -1.68 -1.01
CA TYR A 399 22.48 -1.19 0.14
C TYR A 399 22.52 0.33 0.27
N ILE A 400 21.48 0.89 0.91
CA ILE A 400 21.37 2.29 1.29
C ILE A 400 21.33 2.32 2.81
N PRO A 401 22.25 3.02 3.48
CA PRO A 401 22.23 3.09 4.93
C PRO A 401 21.23 4.12 5.43
N PHE A 402 20.48 3.74 6.48
CA PHE A 402 19.55 4.59 7.19
C PHE A 402 19.93 4.66 8.66
N ARG A 403 20.28 5.85 9.11
CA ARG A 403 20.50 6.14 10.51
C ARG A 403 19.18 6.51 11.18
N TRP A 404 19.18 7.51 12.03
CA TRP A 404 18.00 8.02 12.74
C TRP A 404 18.11 9.50 13.02
N THR A 405 16.96 10.16 13.04
CA THR A 405 16.81 11.52 13.51
C THR A 405 16.82 11.58 15.04
N VAL A 406 16.22 10.54 15.67
CA VAL A 406 16.12 10.40 17.12
C VAL A 406 16.28 8.94 17.52
N ASP A 407 17.17 8.68 18.49
CA ASP A 407 17.24 7.43 19.25
C ASP A 407 16.29 7.55 20.46
N SER A 408 15.39 6.59 20.61
CA SER A 408 14.42 6.53 21.71
C SER A 408 15.08 6.47 23.09
N LEU A 409 16.27 5.85 23.17
CA LEU A 409 16.99 5.44 24.37
C LEU A 409 16.21 4.45 25.25
N GLY A 410 15.18 3.80 24.72
CA GLY A 410 14.43 2.76 25.42
C GLY A 410 15.26 1.53 25.76
N TRP A 411 16.28 1.25 24.92
CA TRP A 411 17.24 0.18 25.13
C TRP A 411 18.07 0.30 26.43
N GLN A 412 18.12 1.46 27.06
CA GLN A 412 18.81 1.67 28.34
C GLN A 412 18.02 1.12 29.54
N GLY A 413 16.76 0.74 29.36
CA GLY A 413 15.94 0.09 30.36
C GLY A 413 15.56 0.98 31.56
N THR A 414 14.75 0.42 32.45
CA THR A 414 14.38 1.08 33.72
C THR A 414 15.55 1.21 34.66
N SER A 415 16.48 0.25 34.65
CA SER A 415 17.74 0.30 35.42
C SER A 415 18.66 1.43 34.97
N GLY A 416 18.56 1.87 33.72
CA GLY A 416 19.21 3.08 33.19
C GLY A 416 18.44 4.37 33.43
N GLY A 417 17.39 4.34 34.25
CA GLY A 417 16.58 5.50 34.60
C GLY A 417 15.61 5.94 33.50
N ARG A 418 15.30 5.06 32.54
CA ARG A 418 14.34 5.35 31.46
C ARG A 418 12.93 4.87 31.82
N THR A 419 11.93 5.50 31.23
CA THR A 419 10.52 5.11 31.32
C THR A 419 9.86 5.16 29.95
N ALA A 420 8.74 4.47 29.76
CA ALA A 420 7.97 4.59 28.54
C ALA A 420 7.53 6.02 28.24
N ALA A 421 7.18 6.80 29.27
CA ALA A 421 6.84 8.21 29.14
C ALA A 421 8.04 9.06 28.65
N PHE A 422 9.25 8.80 29.15
CA PHE A 422 10.48 9.44 28.67
C PHE A 422 10.71 9.13 27.18
N VAL A 423 10.61 7.85 26.78
CA VAL A 423 10.78 7.40 25.39
C VAL A 423 9.77 8.10 24.47
N CYS A 424 8.50 8.10 24.85
CA CYS A 424 7.44 8.77 24.09
C CYS A 424 7.73 10.28 23.93
N GLN A 425 7.98 10.99 25.03
CA GLN A 425 8.24 12.44 25.01
C GLN A 425 9.49 12.79 24.19
N ARG A 426 10.52 11.96 24.25
CA ARG A 426 11.76 12.14 23.50
C ARG A 426 11.49 12.11 21.98
N VAL A 427 10.72 11.12 21.50
CA VAL A 427 10.34 11.03 20.08
C VAL A 427 9.45 12.21 19.67
N LEU A 428 8.45 12.54 20.48
CA LEU A 428 7.50 13.61 20.18
C LEU A 428 8.13 15.01 20.17
N SER A 429 9.17 15.24 21.00
CA SER A 429 9.84 16.55 21.08
C SER A 429 10.70 16.86 19.85
N THR A 430 11.07 15.86 19.06
CA THR A 430 11.90 15.98 17.84
C THR A 430 11.09 15.85 16.54
N ALA A 431 9.75 15.76 16.64
CA ALA A 431 8.86 15.54 15.51
C ALA A 431 9.06 16.57 14.39
N ARG A 432 9.37 16.10 13.19
CA ARG A 432 9.57 16.88 11.97
C ARG A 432 9.31 16.06 10.71
N PRO A 433 9.04 16.68 9.56
CA PRO A 433 8.93 15.97 8.28
C PRO A 433 10.14 15.07 8.02
N GLY A 434 9.89 13.85 7.56
CA GLY A 434 10.95 12.89 7.23
C GLY A 434 11.70 12.29 8.42
N GLN A 435 11.19 12.45 9.66
CA GLN A 435 11.83 11.90 10.86
C GLN A 435 11.96 10.38 10.76
N VAL A 436 13.16 9.87 11.04
CA VAL A 436 13.45 8.44 11.22
C VAL A 436 13.64 8.17 12.71
N VAL A 437 12.81 7.34 13.32
CA VAL A 437 12.84 7.04 14.75
C VAL A 437 13.52 5.69 14.96
N LEU A 438 14.58 5.65 15.77
CA LEU A 438 15.21 4.42 16.22
C LEU A 438 14.55 3.91 17.50
N LEU A 439 14.04 2.68 17.42
CA LEU A 439 13.48 1.86 18.49
C LEU A 439 14.13 0.47 18.45
N HIS A 440 13.92 -0.36 19.48
CA HIS A 440 14.47 -1.70 19.56
C HIS A 440 13.40 -2.73 19.92
N VAL A 441 13.54 -3.94 19.39
CA VAL A 441 12.60 -5.04 19.68
C VAL A 441 12.97 -5.84 20.95
N GLY A 442 14.22 -5.73 21.40
CA GLY A 442 14.75 -6.54 22.50
C GLY A 442 14.37 -6.03 23.89
N ALA A 443 14.29 -6.95 24.84
CA ALA A 443 14.23 -6.62 26.26
C ALA A 443 15.60 -6.21 26.79
N HIS A 444 15.63 -5.26 27.74
CA HIS A 444 16.86 -4.90 28.43
C HIS A 444 17.42 -6.10 29.23
N PRO A 445 18.71 -6.41 29.07
CA PRO A 445 19.26 -7.70 29.57
C PRO A 445 19.27 -7.85 31.10
N THR A 446 19.25 -6.74 31.84
CA THR A 446 19.33 -6.77 33.31
C THR A 446 17.95 -6.68 33.97
N ASP A 447 17.04 -5.82 33.46
CA ASP A 447 15.77 -5.56 34.12
C ASP A 447 14.55 -6.08 33.34
N GLY A 448 14.76 -6.63 32.12
CA GLY A 448 13.72 -7.21 31.30
C GLY A 448 12.73 -6.20 30.70
N SER A 449 12.92 -4.89 30.89
CA SER A 449 12.03 -3.86 30.36
C SER A 449 12.07 -3.81 28.83
N VAL A 450 10.93 -3.49 28.21
CA VAL A 450 10.76 -3.34 26.76
C VAL A 450 10.12 -1.96 26.50
N LEU A 451 10.84 -0.91 26.87
CA LEU A 451 10.29 0.45 26.93
C LEU A 451 9.84 0.99 25.59
N ASP A 452 10.47 0.55 24.50
CA ASP A 452 10.08 0.94 23.13
C ASP A 452 8.71 0.38 22.76
N ALA A 453 8.42 -0.88 23.13
CA ALA A 453 7.09 -1.46 22.95
C ALA A 453 6.03 -0.79 23.86
N ASP A 454 6.42 -0.45 25.10
CA ASP A 454 5.52 0.22 26.05
C ASP A 454 5.16 1.66 25.63
N ALA A 455 6.11 2.37 25.00
CA ALA A 455 5.93 3.74 24.56
C ALA A 455 5.20 3.86 23.19
N LEU A 456 5.20 2.79 22.41
CA LEU A 456 4.78 2.84 20.99
C LEU A 456 3.35 3.38 20.79
N PRO A 457 2.32 3.00 21.58
CA PRO A 457 0.98 3.59 21.44
C PRO A 457 1.01 5.11 21.61
N CYS A 458 1.67 5.61 22.66
CA CYS A 458 1.82 7.04 22.93
C CYS A 458 2.54 7.78 21.79
N ILE A 459 3.60 7.18 21.22
CA ILE A 459 4.34 7.75 20.09
C ILE A 459 3.41 7.90 18.87
N ILE A 460 2.70 6.84 18.51
CA ILE A 460 1.81 6.85 17.34
C ILE A 460 0.69 7.87 17.51
N GLU A 461 -0.02 7.82 18.61
CA GLU A 461 -1.13 8.76 18.91
C GLU A 461 -0.65 10.20 18.99
N GLY A 462 0.48 10.42 19.64
CA GLY A 462 1.06 11.76 19.81
C GLY A 462 1.58 12.37 18.49
N LEU A 463 2.11 11.57 17.56
CA LEU A 463 2.51 12.00 16.22
C LEU A 463 1.29 12.27 15.34
N ARG A 464 0.28 11.42 15.39
CA ARG A 464 -1.00 11.64 14.68
C ARG A 464 -1.70 12.91 15.13
N ALA A 465 -1.76 13.16 16.43
CA ALA A 465 -2.33 14.39 16.98
C ALA A 465 -1.60 15.66 16.50
N ARG A 466 -0.34 15.52 16.04
CA ARG A 466 0.46 16.60 15.42
C ARG A 466 0.34 16.63 13.90
N GLY A 467 -0.51 15.79 13.31
CA GLY A 467 -0.76 15.71 11.87
C GLY A 467 0.33 14.98 11.10
N TYR A 468 1.07 14.05 11.72
CA TYR A 468 2.03 13.19 11.03
C TYR A 468 1.36 11.88 10.59
N ALA A 469 1.63 11.50 9.34
CA ALA A 469 1.41 10.17 8.81
C ALA A 469 2.65 9.28 9.06
N PHE A 470 2.49 7.97 8.84
CA PHE A 470 3.56 6.99 8.96
C PHE A 470 3.81 6.31 7.62
N GLY A 471 5.04 5.89 7.39
CA GLY A 471 5.42 5.07 6.26
C GLY A 471 6.65 4.23 6.62
N ASP A 472 6.83 3.12 5.96
CA ASP A 472 8.07 2.37 6.06
C ASP A 472 9.16 2.99 5.16
N LEU A 473 10.43 2.67 5.45
CA LEU A 473 11.55 3.27 4.71
C LEU A 473 11.59 2.82 3.25
N ARG A 474 11.05 1.65 2.92
CA ARG A 474 11.05 1.14 1.56
C ARG A 474 10.13 1.97 0.67
N ASP A 475 8.91 2.22 1.15
CA ASP A 475 7.91 3.03 0.44
C ASP A 475 8.30 4.52 0.36
N MET A 476 8.91 5.04 1.44
CA MET A 476 9.28 6.46 1.52
C MET A 476 10.45 6.85 0.63
N VAL A 477 11.21 5.88 0.10
CA VAL A 477 12.37 6.11 -0.79
C VAL A 477 12.18 5.54 -2.20
N ALA A 478 11.00 4.96 -2.50
CA ALA A 478 10.63 4.35 -3.78
C ALA A 478 10.36 5.39 -4.92
#